data_8731451a6b03d1f264b59b5e00cc049f
#
_entry.id   8731451a6b03d1f264b59b5e00cc049f
#
_cell.length_a   1.000
_cell.length_b   1.000
_cell.length_c   1.000
_cell.angle_alpha   90.00
_cell.angle_beta   90.00
_cell.angle_gamma   90.00
#
_symmetry.space_group_name_H-M   'P 1'
#
loop_
_entity.id
_entity.type
_entity.pdbx_description
1 polymer ?
#
loop_
_entity_poly.entity_id
_entity_poly.type
_entity_poly.pdbx_seq_one_letter_code
_entity_poly.pdbx_strand_id
1 'polypeptide(L)'
;KSALMHDYALSEIEKMPFLLTEYDPKAYKAVLETLVPENSMVVLSHNSAEFDKKAPYYDAEYSLRKIKGKSFTKLVTPVKLNGTFYPKKNEFIPYNLKLIDEDPHLIRDDGLAKVWFKYDQRFKQPKVYLTYQIETPHTYRSPKNYQLAKLYEAAVREGLNELVYPIKMAGLSYSLSTGKKGVVLTIGGYSERIADLLKLVTRNLMEIKIDAQKFGNIKEAMVRGLKNRKLGQAYARGG
;
A
#
# COMPACT_ATOMS: atom_id res chain seq x y z
N LYS A 1 -10.83 1.74 21.22
CA LYS A 1 -10.25 2.70 22.21
C LYS A 1 -10.29 4.13 21.70
N SER A 2 -9.85 4.42 20.46
CA SER A 2 -9.91 5.79 19.90
C SER A 2 -11.34 6.29 19.66
N ALA A 3 -12.28 5.42 19.29
CA ALA A 3 -13.68 5.80 19.10
C ALA A 3 -14.38 6.28 20.39
N LEU A 4 -13.90 5.84 21.56
CA LEU A 4 -14.38 6.30 22.87
C LEU A 4 -13.90 7.73 23.24
N MET A 5 -13.04 8.32 22.44
CA MET A 5 -12.61 9.71 22.61
C MET A 5 -13.52 10.72 21.89
N HIS A 6 -14.57 10.24 21.22
CA HIS A 6 -15.55 11.04 20.50
C HIS A 6 -16.96 10.79 21.07
N ASP A 7 -17.83 11.80 20.98
CA ASP A 7 -19.21 11.76 21.49
C ASP A 7 -20.14 10.95 20.56
N TYR A 8 -19.79 9.70 20.29
CA TYR A 8 -20.64 8.78 19.54
C TYR A 8 -21.57 8.00 20.47
N ALA A 9 -22.80 7.73 20.02
CA ALA A 9 -23.67 6.79 20.71
C ALA A 9 -23.02 5.41 20.78
N LEU A 10 -23.12 4.74 21.94
CA LEU A 10 -22.47 3.42 22.13
C LEU A 10 -22.90 2.38 21.10
N SER A 11 -24.16 2.44 20.62
CA SER A 11 -24.69 1.56 19.58
C SER A 11 -24.06 1.78 18.19
N GLU A 12 -23.37 2.90 17.99
CA GLU A 12 -22.82 3.30 16.69
C GLU A 12 -21.30 3.47 16.70
N ILE A 13 -20.68 3.25 17.85
CA ILE A 13 -19.25 3.50 18.06
C ILE A 13 -18.33 2.74 17.10
N GLU A 14 -18.78 1.59 16.60
CA GLU A 14 -18.03 0.80 15.63
C GLU A 14 -18.14 1.33 14.19
N LYS A 15 -19.20 2.05 13.88
CA LYS A 15 -19.54 2.51 12.52
C LYS A 15 -19.17 3.96 12.29
N MET A 16 -19.51 4.84 13.24
CA MET A 16 -19.39 6.30 13.07
C MET A 16 -18.00 6.80 12.70
N PRO A 17 -16.89 6.24 13.20
CA PRO A 17 -15.56 6.68 12.78
C PRO A 17 -15.25 6.49 11.28
N PHE A 18 -16.05 5.67 10.60
CA PHE A 18 -15.86 5.30 9.20
C PHE A 18 -16.96 5.79 8.27
N LEU A 19 -18.01 6.41 8.82
CA LEU A 19 -19.14 6.89 8.04
C LEU A 19 -19.00 8.41 7.80
N LEU A 20 -18.98 8.78 6.53
CA LEU A 20 -19.14 10.15 6.09
C LEU A 20 -20.61 10.37 5.73
N THR A 21 -21.40 10.78 6.73
CA THR A 21 -22.87 10.88 6.62
C THR A 21 -23.33 12.20 6.02
N GLU A 22 -22.48 13.24 6.07
CA GLU A 22 -22.84 14.57 5.60
C GLU A 22 -21.75 15.13 4.68
N TYR A 23 -22.18 15.78 3.61
CA TYR A 23 -21.29 16.54 2.74
C TYR A 23 -21.18 17.98 3.26
N ASP A 24 -20.07 18.31 3.92
CA ASP A 24 -19.79 19.66 4.42
C ASP A 24 -18.58 20.29 3.72
N PRO A 25 -18.79 20.99 2.60
CA PRO A 25 -17.72 21.64 1.87
C PRO A 25 -17.09 22.81 2.64
N LYS A 26 -17.82 23.40 3.61
CA LYS A 26 -17.29 24.52 4.43
C LYS A 26 -16.28 23.99 5.45
N ALA A 27 -16.61 22.90 6.16
CA ALA A 27 -15.67 22.26 7.07
C ALA A 27 -14.43 21.73 6.31
N TYR A 28 -14.61 21.15 5.13
CA TYR A 28 -13.50 20.72 4.28
C TYR A 28 -12.59 21.90 3.89
N LYS A 29 -13.17 23.03 3.47
CA LYS A 29 -12.42 24.23 3.12
C LYS A 29 -11.67 24.79 4.34
N ALA A 30 -12.30 24.83 5.51
CA ALA A 30 -11.67 25.28 6.74
C ALA A 30 -10.42 24.46 7.08
N VAL A 31 -10.47 23.13 6.92
CA VAL A 31 -9.30 22.26 7.10
C VAL A 31 -8.21 22.58 6.08
N LEU A 32 -8.56 22.77 4.79
CA LEU A 32 -7.59 23.13 3.76
C LEU A 32 -6.88 24.47 4.07
N GLU A 33 -7.58 25.43 4.61
CA GLU A 33 -7.03 26.75 4.98
C GLU A 33 -6.02 26.66 6.14
N THR A 34 -6.03 25.58 6.93
CA THR A 34 -4.99 25.33 7.95
C THR A 34 -3.70 24.72 7.39
N LEU A 35 -3.72 24.21 6.17
CA LEU A 35 -2.56 23.58 5.51
C LEU A 35 -1.65 24.65 4.89
N VAL A 36 -1.09 25.49 5.74
CA VAL A 36 -0.19 26.58 5.35
C VAL A 36 1.16 26.43 6.04
N PRO A 37 2.25 26.94 5.44
CA PRO A 37 3.59 26.85 6.03
C PRO A 37 3.68 27.41 7.46
N GLU A 38 2.91 28.45 7.76
CA GLU A 38 2.84 29.08 9.08
C GLU A 38 2.32 28.14 10.16
N ASN A 39 1.48 27.20 9.80
CA ASN A 39 0.89 26.21 10.68
C ASN A 39 1.60 24.85 10.58
N SER A 40 2.80 24.79 10.01
CA SER A 40 3.57 23.58 9.84
C SER A 40 4.75 23.52 10.80
N MET A 41 5.11 22.28 11.19
CA MET A 41 6.33 21.99 11.92
C MET A 41 7.23 21.10 11.05
N VAL A 42 8.46 21.56 10.82
CA VAL A 42 9.47 20.80 10.09
C VAL A 42 10.41 20.14 11.09
N VAL A 43 10.46 18.82 11.08
CA VAL A 43 11.39 18.04 11.90
C VAL A 43 12.58 17.65 11.02
N LEU A 44 13.77 18.09 11.43
CA LEU A 44 15.04 17.71 10.79
C LEU A 44 15.84 16.84 11.76
N SER A 45 16.12 15.61 11.34
CA SER A 45 16.98 14.69 12.09
C SER A 45 18.36 14.61 11.42
N HIS A 46 19.41 14.96 12.14
CA HIS A 46 20.78 15.04 11.61
C HIS A 46 21.83 14.69 12.66
N ASN A 47 22.89 13.98 12.25
CA ASN A 47 23.94 13.49 13.18
C ASN A 47 24.84 14.59 13.75
N SER A 48 24.93 15.72 13.07
CA SER A 48 25.85 16.83 13.43
C SER A 48 25.10 18.13 13.77
N ALA A 49 23.83 18.04 14.18
CA ALA A 49 23.09 19.19 14.63
C ALA A 49 23.53 19.62 16.05
N GLU A 50 23.61 20.91 16.30
CA GLU A 50 23.76 21.45 17.64
C GLU A 50 22.39 21.54 18.30
N PHE A 51 22.31 20.99 19.52
CA PHE A 51 21.07 20.97 20.30
C PHE A 51 21.21 21.85 21.54
N ASP A 52 20.12 22.49 21.96
CA ASP A 52 20.06 23.38 23.13
C ASP A 52 19.08 22.87 24.21
N LYS A 53 18.39 21.76 23.94
CA LYS A 53 17.39 21.18 24.84
C LYS A 53 17.48 19.66 24.85
N LYS A 54 17.00 19.08 25.96
CA LYS A 54 16.91 17.63 26.16
C LYS A 54 15.47 17.26 26.52
N ALA A 55 14.90 16.28 25.84
CA ALA A 55 13.56 15.81 26.13
C ALA A 55 13.54 14.99 27.43
N PRO A 56 12.62 15.27 28.36
CA PRO A 56 12.45 14.45 29.57
C PRO A 56 12.03 13.03 29.15
N TYR A 57 12.47 12.03 29.90
CA TYR A 57 12.20 10.58 29.75
C TYR A 57 12.90 9.87 28.58
N TYR A 58 13.21 10.54 27.48
CA TYR A 58 13.78 9.90 26.29
C TYR A 58 15.24 10.26 26.04
N ASP A 59 15.79 11.19 26.84
CA ASP A 59 17.15 11.71 26.67
C ASP A 59 17.49 12.21 25.26
N ALA A 60 16.49 12.41 24.42
CA ALA A 60 16.67 12.91 23.06
C ALA A 60 17.04 14.41 23.10
N GLU A 61 18.11 14.75 22.44
CA GLU A 61 18.55 16.13 22.30
C GLU A 61 17.83 16.79 21.12
N TYR A 62 17.39 18.05 21.30
CA TYR A 62 16.68 18.78 20.25
C TYR A 62 16.87 20.30 20.39
N SER A 63 16.59 21.02 19.30
CA SER A 63 16.39 22.47 19.27
C SER A 63 15.06 22.79 18.64
N LEU A 64 14.36 23.78 19.16
CA LEU A 64 13.13 24.28 18.57
C LEU A 64 13.32 25.73 18.16
N ARG A 65 13.29 26.00 16.86
CA ARG A 65 13.51 27.34 16.30
C ARG A 65 12.36 27.74 15.39
N LYS A 66 11.94 29.00 15.49
CA LYS A 66 10.95 29.55 14.54
C LYS A 66 11.65 29.83 13.21
N ILE A 67 11.16 29.26 12.13
CA ILE A 67 11.68 29.50 10.77
C ILE A 67 11.34 30.95 10.38
N LYS A 68 12.34 31.70 9.95
CA LYS A 68 12.22 33.12 9.51
C LYS A 68 13.12 33.35 8.30
N GLY A 69 12.88 34.51 7.62
CA GLY A 69 13.74 35.00 6.56
C GLY A 69 13.37 34.52 5.15
N LYS A 70 14.29 34.65 4.21
CA LYS A 70 14.04 34.44 2.77
C LYS A 70 13.55 33.02 2.44
N SER A 71 14.03 32.01 3.16
CA SER A 71 13.59 30.63 2.97
C SER A 71 12.12 30.43 3.34
N PHE A 72 11.68 31.04 4.45
CA PHE A 72 10.28 31.00 4.86
C PHE A 72 9.39 31.78 3.86
N THR A 73 9.83 32.96 3.44
CA THR A 73 9.10 33.76 2.43
C THR A 73 8.89 32.97 1.13
N LYS A 74 9.87 32.15 0.71
CA LYS A 74 9.71 31.26 -0.46
C LYS A 74 8.65 30.18 -0.25
N LEU A 75 8.51 29.65 0.96
CA LEU A 75 7.49 28.63 1.28
C LEU A 75 6.08 29.20 1.28
N VAL A 76 5.90 30.42 1.78
CA VAL A 76 4.59 31.07 1.86
C VAL A 76 4.17 31.77 0.56
N THR A 77 5.08 31.90 -0.41
CA THR A 77 4.78 32.50 -1.72
C THR A 77 4.49 31.38 -2.73
N PRO A 78 3.24 31.21 -3.16
CA PRO A 78 2.90 30.18 -4.13
C PRO A 78 3.67 30.37 -5.44
N VAL A 79 4.35 29.34 -5.88
CA VAL A 79 5.02 29.32 -7.19
C VAL A 79 4.29 28.35 -8.10
N LYS A 80 3.93 28.79 -9.30
CA LYS A 80 3.40 27.88 -10.31
C LYS A 80 4.51 26.90 -10.73
N LEU A 81 4.37 25.65 -10.31
CA LEU A 81 5.29 24.59 -10.68
C LEU A 81 4.96 24.08 -12.08
N ASN A 82 5.93 24.13 -13.00
CA ASN A 82 5.80 23.48 -14.30
C ASN A 82 5.86 21.96 -14.11
N GLY A 83 5.00 21.23 -14.82
CA GLY A 83 4.90 19.77 -14.71
C GLY A 83 3.97 19.24 -13.62
N THR A 84 3.31 20.12 -12.87
CA THR A 84 2.20 19.68 -12.01
C THR A 84 0.93 19.49 -12.84
N PHE A 85 0.23 18.39 -12.59
CA PHE A 85 -1.02 18.05 -13.27
C PHE A 85 -1.99 17.40 -12.30
N TYR A 86 -3.27 17.50 -12.58
CA TYR A 86 -4.28 16.73 -11.88
C TYR A 86 -4.18 15.25 -12.25
N PRO A 87 -4.38 14.34 -11.31
CA PRO A 87 -4.41 12.92 -11.61
C PRO A 87 -5.48 12.61 -12.65
N LYS A 88 -5.20 11.66 -13.55
CA LYS A 88 -6.19 11.18 -14.52
C LYS A 88 -7.36 10.54 -13.78
N LYS A 89 -8.51 10.47 -14.46
CA LYS A 89 -9.68 9.72 -13.96
C LYS A 89 -9.26 8.29 -13.63
N ASN A 90 -9.65 7.83 -12.45
CA ASN A 90 -9.33 6.47 -12.02
C ASN A 90 -10.28 5.47 -12.71
N GLU A 91 -9.74 4.67 -13.61
CA GLU A 91 -10.49 3.68 -14.41
C GLU A 91 -10.95 2.47 -13.58
N PHE A 92 -10.38 2.28 -12.38
CA PHE A 92 -10.74 1.16 -11.49
C PHE A 92 -11.97 1.44 -10.61
N ILE A 93 -12.54 2.64 -10.64
CA ILE A 93 -13.74 2.95 -9.85
C ILE A 93 -14.92 2.12 -10.38
N PRO A 94 -15.58 1.32 -9.53
CA PRO A 94 -16.72 0.51 -9.93
C PRO A 94 -17.97 1.37 -10.08
N TYR A 95 -18.81 1.05 -11.05
CA TYR A 95 -20.13 1.65 -11.26
C TYR A 95 -21.27 0.66 -10.98
N ASN A 96 -21.00 -0.65 -11.07
CA ASN A 96 -21.94 -1.71 -10.78
C ASN A 96 -21.59 -2.39 -9.46
N LEU A 97 -22.46 -2.25 -8.47
CA LEU A 97 -22.32 -2.81 -7.13
C LEU A 97 -23.32 -3.94 -6.85
N LYS A 98 -23.80 -4.63 -7.91
CA LYS A 98 -24.69 -5.80 -7.74
C LYS A 98 -23.98 -6.89 -6.94
N LEU A 99 -24.72 -7.52 -6.03
CA LEU A 99 -24.27 -8.69 -5.31
C LEU A 99 -24.29 -9.91 -6.25
N ILE A 100 -23.28 -10.75 -6.10
CA ILE A 100 -23.26 -12.09 -6.70
C ILE A 100 -23.79 -13.02 -5.62
N ASP A 101 -24.96 -13.61 -5.81
CA ASP A 101 -25.62 -14.51 -4.87
C ASP A 101 -25.72 -15.89 -5.50
N GLU A 102 -24.72 -16.72 -5.25
CA GLU A 102 -24.64 -18.07 -5.77
C GLU A 102 -24.11 -19.01 -4.66
N ASP A 103 -24.58 -20.25 -4.68
CA ASP A 103 -24.13 -21.27 -3.74
C ASP A 103 -22.66 -21.68 -3.97
N PRO A 104 -21.94 -22.10 -2.93
CA PRO A 104 -20.59 -22.58 -3.07
C PRO A 104 -20.50 -23.79 -4.00
N HIS A 105 -19.66 -23.71 -5.04
CA HIS A 105 -19.49 -24.81 -5.99
C HIS A 105 -18.10 -24.81 -6.63
N LEU A 106 -17.77 -25.97 -7.24
CA LEU A 106 -16.57 -26.14 -8.02
C LEU A 106 -16.83 -25.64 -9.43
N ILE A 107 -16.17 -24.53 -9.83
CA ILE A 107 -16.36 -23.93 -11.16
C ILE A 107 -15.56 -24.67 -12.22
N ARG A 108 -14.36 -25.17 -11.87
CA ARG A 108 -13.44 -25.77 -12.82
C ARG A 108 -12.59 -26.85 -12.15
N ASP A 109 -12.44 -28.00 -12.83
CA ASP A 109 -11.50 -29.08 -12.47
C ASP A 109 -11.07 -29.78 -13.76
N ASP A 110 -9.95 -29.38 -14.36
CA ASP A 110 -9.50 -29.85 -15.67
C ASP A 110 -8.03 -30.29 -15.72
N GLY A 111 -7.44 -30.59 -14.58
CA GLY A 111 -6.04 -30.99 -14.46
C GLY A 111 -5.03 -29.83 -14.56
N LEU A 112 -5.41 -28.70 -15.15
CA LEU A 112 -4.61 -27.46 -15.18
C LEU A 112 -4.95 -26.55 -14.02
N ALA A 113 -6.24 -26.47 -13.68
CA ALA A 113 -6.72 -25.61 -12.60
C ALA A 113 -7.90 -26.24 -11.87
N LYS A 114 -7.92 -26.05 -10.56
CA LYS A 114 -9.06 -26.34 -9.71
C LYS A 114 -9.56 -25.04 -9.11
N VAL A 115 -10.79 -24.64 -9.42
CA VAL A 115 -11.36 -23.35 -9.03
C VAL A 115 -12.62 -23.55 -8.22
N TRP A 116 -12.60 -23.07 -6.99
CA TRP A 116 -13.74 -23.07 -6.08
C TRP A 116 -14.34 -21.69 -5.98
N PHE A 117 -15.66 -21.61 -6.05
CA PHE A 117 -16.42 -20.42 -5.74
C PHE A 117 -17.10 -20.58 -4.38
N LYS A 118 -17.11 -19.50 -3.59
CA LYS A 118 -17.86 -19.41 -2.35
C LYS A 118 -18.36 -17.99 -2.14
N TYR A 119 -19.66 -17.83 -1.97
CA TYR A 119 -20.26 -16.56 -1.58
C TYR A 119 -20.26 -16.40 -0.06
N ASP A 120 -19.83 -15.23 0.44
CA ASP A 120 -19.91 -14.89 1.86
C ASP A 120 -21.17 -14.07 2.12
N GLN A 121 -22.22 -14.72 2.61
CA GLN A 121 -23.52 -14.11 2.89
C GLN A 121 -23.53 -13.17 4.12
N ARG A 122 -22.48 -13.21 4.95
CA ARG A 122 -22.46 -12.47 6.23
C ARG A 122 -22.42 -10.96 6.01
N PHE A 123 -21.66 -10.48 5.04
CA PHE A 123 -21.42 -9.06 4.85
C PHE A 123 -22.16 -8.45 3.65
N LYS A 124 -22.72 -9.26 2.76
CA LYS A 124 -23.46 -8.83 1.56
C LYS A 124 -22.78 -7.67 0.82
N GLN A 125 -21.46 -7.83 0.55
CA GLN A 125 -20.67 -6.85 -0.16
C GLN A 125 -20.45 -7.28 -1.60
N PRO A 126 -20.49 -6.38 -2.59
CA PRO A 126 -20.20 -6.66 -4.00
C PRO A 126 -18.69 -6.77 -4.21
N LYS A 127 -18.01 -7.59 -3.42
CA LYS A 127 -16.56 -7.80 -3.46
C LYS A 127 -16.22 -9.25 -3.70
N VAL A 128 -15.13 -9.47 -4.43
CA VAL A 128 -14.58 -10.79 -4.74
C VAL A 128 -13.12 -10.82 -4.30
N TYR A 129 -12.69 -11.96 -3.79
CA TYR A 129 -11.30 -12.27 -3.49
C TYR A 129 -10.90 -13.53 -4.25
N LEU A 130 -9.86 -13.41 -5.05
CA LEU A 130 -9.28 -14.51 -5.84
C LEU A 130 -7.89 -14.80 -5.28
N THR A 131 -7.63 -16.06 -4.95
CA THR A 131 -6.30 -16.51 -4.55
C THR A 131 -5.84 -17.60 -5.50
N TYR A 132 -4.71 -17.37 -6.15
CA TYR A 132 -4.04 -18.32 -7.03
C TYR A 132 -2.79 -18.83 -6.34
N GLN A 133 -2.73 -20.15 -6.13
CA GLN A 133 -1.51 -20.85 -5.76
C GLN A 133 -0.89 -21.39 -7.06
N ILE A 134 0.16 -20.72 -7.54
CA ILE A 134 0.93 -21.16 -8.71
C ILE A 134 2.01 -22.10 -8.21
N GLU A 135 1.75 -23.41 -8.33
CA GLU A 135 2.67 -24.42 -7.83
C GLU A 135 3.86 -24.59 -8.76
N THR A 136 5.04 -24.52 -8.21
CA THR A 136 6.29 -24.79 -8.92
C THR A 136 7.38 -25.23 -7.94
N PRO A 137 8.10 -26.33 -8.26
CA PRO A 137 9.21 -26.78 -7.41
C PRO A 137 10.44 -25.87 -7.52
N HIS A 138 10.47 -24.98 -8.53
CA HIS A 138 11.65 -24.17 -8.83
C HIS A 138 11.92 -23.08 -7.80
N THR A 139 10.89 -22.52 -7.14
CA THR A 139 11.04 -21.42 -6.21
C THR A 139 11.86 -21.77 -4.96
N TYR A 140 11.81 -23.02 -4.52
CA TYR A 140 12.42 -23.45 -3.26
C TYR A 140 13.49 -24.56 -3.41
N ARG A 141 13.89 -24.88 -4.65
CA ARG A 141 14.86 -25.93 -4.96
C ARG A 141 16.26 -25.65 -4.41
N SER A 142 16.63 -24.38 -4.29
CA SER A 142 17.92 -23.94 -3.74
C SER A 142 17.80 -22.52 -3.17
N PRO A 143 18.72 -22.11 -2.26
CA PRO A 143 18.76 -20.72 -1.77
C PRO A 143 18.86 -19.69 -2.92
N LYS A 144 19.60 -20.01 -3.99
CA LYS A 144 19.69 -19.17 -5.19
C LYS A 144 18.32 -18.99 -5.85
N ASN A 145 17.60 -20.09 -6.07
CA ASN A 145 16.29 -20.06 -6.70
C ASN A 145 15.29 -19.25 -5.88
N TYR A 146 15.31 -19.42 -4.56
CA TYR A 146 14.47 -18.65 -3.66
C TYR A 146 14.76 -17.14 -3.76
N GLN A 147 16.04 -16.73 -3.78
CA GLN A 147 16.40 -15.33 -3.93
C GLN A 147 16.03 -14.77 -5.32
N LEU A 148 16.15 -15.56 -6.38
CA LEU A 148 15.69 -15.19 -7.72
C LEU A 148 14.17 -14.99 -7.75
N ALA A 149 13.41 -15.87 -7.10
CA ALA A 149 11.96 -15.72 -6.98
C ALA A 149 11.55 -14.47 -6.18
N LYS A 150 12.30 -14.14 -5.12
CA LYS A 150 12.11 -12.89 -4.37
C LYS A 150 12.48 -11.65 -5.18
N LEU A 151 13.52 -11.71 -5.97
CA LEU A 151 13.91 -10.62 -6.87
C LEU A 151 12.85 -10.40 -7.96
N TYR A 152 12.30 -11.47 -8.52
CA TYR A 152 11.19 -11.42 -9.46
C TYR A 152 9.95 -10.79 -8.81
N GLU A 153 9.56 -11.23 -7.61
CA GLU A 153 8.46 -10.64 -6.84
C GLU A 153 8.62 -9.13 -6.66
N ALA A 154 9.82 -8.68 -6.29
CA ALA A 154 10.13 -7.26 -6.12
C ALA A 154 10.07 -6.48 -7.45
N ALA A 155 10.55 -7.07 -8.55
CA ALA A 155 10.49 -6.47 -9.87
C ALA A 155 9.03 -6.32 -10.37
N VAL A 156 8.17 -7.33 -10.15
CA VAL A 156 6.74 -7.25 -10.47
C VAL A 156 6.07 -6.12 -9.68
N ARG A 157 6.35 -6.01 -8.40
CA ARG A 157 5.81 -4.93 -7.56
C ARG A 157 6.23 -3.55 -8.06
N GLU A 158 7.48 -3.40 -8.44
CA GLU A 158 7.97 -2.14 -9.01
C GLU A 158 7.28 -1.79 -10.33
N GLY A 159 7.06 -2.78 -11.20
CA GLY A 159 6.34 -2.59 -12.47
C GLY A 159 4.88 -2.12 -12.28
N LEU A 160 4.28 -2.43 -11.14
CA LEU A 160 2.91 -2.02 -10.79
C LEU A 160 2.84 -0.79 -9.88
N ASN A 161 3.98 -0.25 -9.45
CA ASN A 161 4.05 0.77 -8.40
C ASN A 161 3.22 2.02 -8.71
N GLU A 162 3.22 2.50 -9.94
CA GLU A 162 2.46 3.67 -10.37
C GLU A 162 0.94 3.47 -10.28
N LEU A 163 0.49 2.20 -10.33
CA LEU A 163 -0.92 1.82 -10.32
C LEU A 163 -1.43 1.45 -8.91
N VAL A 164 -0.54 1.30 -7.94
CA VAL A 164 -0.92 0.90 -6.56
C VAL A 164 -1.90 1.89 -5.94
N TYR A 165 -1.64 3.18 -6.10
CA TYR A 165 -2.49 4.22 -5.51
C TYR A 165 -3.90 4.25 -6.12
N PRO A 166 -4.09 4.36 -7.46
CA PRO A 166 -5.41 4.28 -8.08
C PRO A 166 -6.16 2.99 -7.75
N ILE A 167 -5.48 1.83 -7.72
CA ILE A 167 -6.07 0.54 -7.35
C ILE A 167 -6.64 0.59 -5.94
N LYS A 168 -5.85 1.05 -4.95
CA LYS A 168 -6.28 1.18 -3.55
C LYS A 168 -7.43 2.16 -3.38
N MET A 169 -7.39 3.31 -4.05
CA MET A 169 -8.45 4.31 -3.97
C MET A 169 -9.78 3.81 -4.55
N ALA A 170 -9.74 2.85 -5.46
CA ALA A 170 -10.93 2.18 -5.98
C ALA A 170 -11.40 0.99 -5.12
N GLY A 171 -10.81 0.77 -3.94
CA GLY A 171 -11.16 -0.35 -3.06
C GLY A 171 -10.71 -1.72 -3.58
N LEU A 172 -9.71 -1.74 -4.45
CA LEU A 172 -9.08 -2.94 -4.98
C LEU A 172 -7.73 -3.19 -4.30
N SER A 173 -7.28 -4.42 -4.35
CA SER A 173 -5.99 -4.81 -3.80
C SER A 173 -5.39 -5.98 -4.56
N TYR A 174 -4.06 -6.07 -4.56
CA TYR A 174 -3.37 -7.29 -4.96
C TYR A 174 -2.20 -7.56 -4.01
N SER A 175 -1.85 -8.80 -3.87
CA SER A 175 -0.61 -9.21 -3.21
C SER A 175 0.04 -10.36 -3.98
N LEU A 176 1.37 -10.32 -4.03
CA LEU A 176 2.19 -11.36 -4.62
C LEU A 176 3.20 -11.80 -3.56
N SER A 177 3.29 -13.09 -3.31
CA SER A 177 4.24 -13.64 -2.34
C SER A 177 4.83 -14.94 -2.83
N THR A 178 6.10 -15.16 -2.54
CA THR A 178 6.83 -16.38 -2.86
C THR A 178 6.95 -17.24 -1.62
N GLY A 179 6.52 -18.49 -1.71
CA GLY A 179 6.56 -19.49 -0.64
C GLY A 179 7.19 -20.81 -1.06
N LYS A 180 7.13 -21.79 -0.16
CA LYS A 180 7.73 -23.13 -0.38
C LYS A 180 7.12 -23.87 -1.58
N LYS A 181 5.82 -23.71 -1.82
CA LYS A 181 5.11 -24.40 -2.90
C LYS A 181 5.10 -23.64 -4.22
N GLY A 182 5.63 -22.43 -4.25
CA GLY A 182 5.61 -21.58 -5.44
C GLY A 182 5.18 -20.15 -5.12
N VAL A 183 4.33 -19.58 -5.96
CA VAL A 183 3.91 -18.18 -5.86
C VAL A 183 2.42 -18.11 -5.54
N VAL A 184 2.06 -17.27 -4.60
CA VAL A 184 0.66 -16.96 -4.27
C VAL A 184 0.35 -15.55 -4.77
N LEU A 185 -0.65 -15.46 -5.63
CA LEU A 185 -1.24 -14.20 -6.07
C LEU A 185 -2.63 -14.07 -5.47
N THR A 186 -2.87 -13.04 -4.69
CA THR A 186 -4.21 -12.68 -4.19
C THR A 186 -4.65 -11.37 -4.80
N ILE A 187 -5.87 -11.32 -5.31
CA ILE A 187 -6.52 -10.14 -5.88
C ILE A 187 -7.86 -9.99 -5.19
N GLY A 188 -8.19 -8.78 -4.75
CA GLY A 188 -9.44 -8.54 -4.04
C GLY A 188 -10.02 -7.15 -4.29
N GLY A 189 -11.33 -7.03 -4.09
CA GLY A 189 -12.06 -5.79 -4.17
C GLY A 189 -13.39 -5.91 -4.91
N TYR A 190 -13.89 -4.80 -5.41
CA TYR A 190 -15.20 -4.75 -6.07
C TYR A 190 -15.27 -5.64 -7.31
N SER A 191 -16.28 -6.50 -7.39
CA SER A 191 -16.45 -7.56 -8.39
C SER A 191 -16.37 -7.07 -9.83
N GLU A 192 -16.95 -5.92 -10.13
CA GLU A 192 -16.95 -5.33 -11.48
C GLU A 192 -15.54 -5.13 -12.04
N ARG A 193 -14.57 -4.78 -11.22
CA ARG A 193 -13.20 -4.41 -11.64
C ARG A 193 -12.15 -5.47 -11.41
N ILE A 194 -12.53 -6.59 -10.84
CA ILE A 194 -11.58 -7.69 -10.54
C ILE A 194 -10.96 -8.27 -11.82
N ALA A 195 -11.75 -8.43 -12.89
CA ALA A 195 -11.23 -8.96 -14.14
C ALA A 195 -10.17 -8.02 -14.79
N ASP A 196 -10.38 -6.71 -14.71
CA ASP A 196 -9.45 -5.72 -15.25
C ASP A 196 -8.14 -5.73 -14.44
N LEU A 197 -8.26 -5.77 -13.10
CA LEU A 197 -7.09 -5.88 -12.23
C LEU A 197 -6.33 -7.18 -12.46
N LEU A 198 -7.03 -8.31 -12.61
CA LEU A 198 -6.41 -9.61 -12.90
C LEU A 198 -5.62 -9.57 -14.21
N LYS A 199 -6.21 -9.06 -15.29
CA LYS A 199 -5.52 -8.90 -16.58
C LYS A 199 -4.28 -8.02 -16.48
N LEU A 200 -4.36 -6.91 -15.74
CA LEU A 200 -3.25 -6.01 -15.53
C LEU A 200 -2.10 -6.69 -14.77
N VAL A 201 -2.41 -7.34 -13.66
CA VAL A 201 -1.41 -8.01 -12.83
C VAL A 201 -0.78 -9.19 -13.56
N THR A 202 -1.58 -10.03 -14.23
CA THR A 202 -1.07 -11.19 -14.99
C THR A 202 -0.19 -10.75 -16.16
N ARG A 203 -0.56 -9.69 -16.88
CA ARG A 203 0.31 -9.13 -17.93
C ARG A 203 1.65 -8.70 -17.37
N ASN A 204 1.66 -8.02 -16.22
CA ASN A 204 2.90 -7.58 -15.58
C ASN A 204 3.72 -8.76 -15.04
N LEU A 205 3.08 -9.85 -14.60
CA LEU A 205 3.77 -11.09 -14.24
C LEU A 205 4.49 -11.72 -15.44
N MET A 206 3.89 -11.68 -16.62
CA MET A 206 4.47 -12.29 -17.83
C MET A 206 5.48 -11.39 -18.55
N GLU A 207 5.24 -10.08 -18.50
CA GLU A 207 5.99 -9.08 -19.27
C GLU A 207 6.46 -7.96 -18.35
N ILE A 208 7.43 -8.25 -17.47
CA ILE A 208 7.97 -7.24 -16.56
C ILE A 208 8.69 -6.15 -17.34
N LYS A 209 8.18 -4.94 -17.25
CA LYS A 209 8.83 -3.74 -17.80
C LYS A 209 9.50 -2.97 -16.67
N ILE A 210 10.78 -3.18 -16.51
CA ILE A 210 11.60 -2.48 -15.52
C ILE A 210 12.89 -2.00 -16.19
N ASP A 211 13.26 -0.75 -15.98
CA ASP A 211 14.54 -0.23 -16.47
C ASP A 211 15.72 -0.77 -15.65
N ALA A 212 16.93 -0.71 -16.25
CA ALA A 212 18.13 -1.25 -15.64
C ALA A 212 18.50 -0.57 -14.30
N GLN A 213 18.20 0.73 -14.15
CA GLN A 213 18.48 1.47 -12.93
C GLN A 213 17.55 1.02 -11.79
N LYS A 214 16.24 0.94 -12.04
CA LYS A 214 15.26 0.44 -11.06
C LYS A 214 15.58 -0.99 -10.65
N PHE A 215 15.93 -1.84 -11.61
CA PHE A 215 16.35 -3.22 -11.31
C PHE A 215 17.61 -3.26 -10.44
N GLY A 216 18.61 -2.42 -10.75
CA GLY A 216 19.82 -2.26 -9.95
C GLY A 216 19.50 -1.86 -8.50
N ASN A 217 18.62 -0.89 -8.30
CA ASN A 217 18.19 -0.42 -6.99
C ASN A 217 17.50 -1.53 -6.17
N ILE A 218 16.63 -2.33 -6.79
CA ILE A 218 15.97 -3.47 -6.15
C ILE A 218 17.01 -4.50 -5.70
N LYS A 219 17.95 -4.87 -6.59
CA LYS A 219 19.03 -5.82 -6.29
C LYS A 219 19.88 -5.32 -5.12
N GLU A 220 20.29 -4.07 -5.14
CA GLU A 220 21.06 -3.46 -4.05
C GLU A 220 20.30 -3.46 -2.72
N ALA A 221 19.03 -3.07 -2.74
CA ALA A 221 18.18 -3.10 -1.55
C ALA A 221 18.04 -4.51 -0.95
N MET A 222 17.91 -5.53 -1.80
CA MET A 222 17.87 -6.92 -1.36
C MET A 222 19.20 -7.37 -0.74
N VAL A 223 20.33 -7.05 -1.38
CA VAL A 223 21.67 -7.38 -0.84
C VAL A 223 21.88 -6.69 0.51
N ARG A 224 21.51 -5.42 0.63
CA ARG A 224 21.59 -4.67 1.89
C ARG A 224 20.69 -5.28 2.96
N GLY A 225 19.46 -5.67 2.63
CA GLY A 225 18.54 -6.37 3.53
C GLY A 225 19.11 -7.69 4.04
N LEU A 226 19.73 -8.50 3.18
CA LEU A 226 20.38 -9.75 3.56
C LEU A 226 21.60 -9.53 4.48
N LYS A 227 22.40 -8.48 4.22
CA LYS A 227 23.52 -8.11 5.09
C LYS A 227 23.02 -7.66 6.47
N ASN A 228 22.02 -6.79 6.51
CA ASN A 228 21.44 -6.28 7.75
C ASN A 228 20.78 -7.38 8.60
N ARG A 229 20.19 -8.40 7.96
CA ARG A 229 19.62 -9.56 8.67
C ARG A 229 20.67 -10.30 9.53
N LYS A 230 21.94 -10.32 9.10
CA LYS A 230 23.04 -10.90 9.90
C LYS A 230 23.35 -10.11 11.15
N LEU A 231 23.01 -8.83 11.19
CA LEU A 231 23.21 -7.94 12.34
C LEU A 231 22.01 -7.95 13.29
N GLY A 232 20.89 -8.56 12.90
CA GLY A 232 19.67 -8.67 13.70
C GLY A 232 19.84 -9.59 14.92
N GLN A 233 18.86 -9.53 15.82
CA GLN A 233 18.86 -10.34 17.05
C GLN A 233 18.77 -11.85 16.70
N ALA A 234 19.30 -12.69 17.57
CA ALA A 234 19.46 -14.13 17.33
C ALA A 234 18.14 -14.83 16.95
N TYR A 235 17.04 -14.50 17.60
CA TYR A 235 15.72 -15.09 17.30
C TYR A 235 15.18 -14.71 15.90
N ALA A 236 15.61 -13.59 15.35
CA ALA A 236 15.22 -13.16 13.99
C ALA A 236 16.04 -13.82 12.87
N ARG A 237 17.11 -14.57 13.25
CA ARG A 237 18.01 -15.23 12.27
C ARG A 237 17.58 -16.66 11.92
N GLY A 238 16.72 -17.29 12.74
CA GLY A 238 16.35 -18.70 12.66
C GLY A 238 15.08 -19.00 11.82
N GLY A 239 14.50 -18.01 11.12
CA GLY A 239 13.31 -18.16 10.30
C GLY A 239 13.61 -18.29 8.81
#